data_372cf406223da70eacfe78764cf7b402
#
_entry.id   372cf406223da70eacfe78764cf7b402
#
_cell.length_a   1.000
_cell.length_b   1.000
_cell.length_c   1.000
_cell.angle_alpha   90.00
_cell.angle_beta   90.00
_cell.angle_gamma   90.00
#
_symmetry.space_group_name_H-M   'P 1'
#
loop_
_entity.id
_entity.type
_entity.pdbx_description
1 polymer ?
#
loop_
_entity_poly.entity_id
_entity_poly.type
_entity_poly.pdbx_seq_one_letter_code
_entity_poly.pdbx_strand_id
1 'polypeptide(L)'
;VSDLYAFEFHPQAYAPNRDYDGRFGHFDFRRHYYGRIGDFDSKEEFECACWLDTQAQKGRLQFWVRNLVRREGCAFFLQKADGRFYPDFLCQLPGAILAVEYKGADRWKAAEDDRLIGGLWAELSGGRCRFVMVKEKRWDWIEERLL
;
A
#
# COMPACT_ATOMS: atom_id res chain seq x y z
N VAL A 1 -16.82 -3.53 16.04
CA VAL A 1 -16.83 -4.15 14.71
C VAL A 1 -16.12 -3.27 13.69
N SER A 2 -16.44 -1.96 13.70
CA SER A 2 -15.78 -1.04 12.77
C SER A 2 -14.27 -0.98 12.97
N ASP A 3 -13.79 -1.20 14.19
CA ASP A 3 -12.36 -1.11 14.50
C ASP A 3 -11.55 -2.28 13.93
N LEU A 4 -12.19 -3.40 13.59
CA LEU A 4 -11.52 -4.54 12.97
C LEU A 4 -10.92 -4.19 11.61
N TYR A 5 -11.45 -3.17 10.95
CA TYR A 5 -11.03 -2.78 9.62
C TYR A 5 -10.26 -1.45 9.62
N ALA A 6 -10.14 -0.82 10.81
CA ALA A 6 -9.47 0.46 10.92
C ALA A 6 -7.95 0.27 10.90
N PHE A 7 -7.28 1.26 10.39
CA PHE A 7 -5.84 1.35 10.41
C PHE A 7 -5.46 2.72 10.97
N GLU A 8 -4.57 2.74 11.96
CA GLU A 8 -4.09 3.98 12.54
C GLU A 8 -2.63 4.21 12.16
N PHE A 9 -2.31 5.45 11.84
CA PHE A 9 -0.94 5.85 11.52
C PHE A 9 -0.25 6.31 12.80
N HIS A 10 0.92 5.71 13.07
CA HIS A 10 1.69 5.97 14.29
C HIS A 10 3.06 6.55 13.92
N PRO A 11 3.19 7.88 13.80
CA PRO A 11 4.41 8.50 13.28
C PRO A 11 5.70 8.14 14.02
N GLN A 12 5.62 7.96 15.34
CA GLN A 12 6.80 7.63 16.13
C GLN A 12 7.25 6.16 15.99
N ALA A 13 6.39 5.30 15.47
CA ALA A 13 6.68 3.88 15.36
C ALA A 13 7.23 3.47 13.98
N TYR A 14 7.17 4.35 13.00
CA TYR A 14 7.58 4.02 11.64
C TYR A 14 9.10 3.96 11.53
N ALA A 15 9.65 2.75 11.48
CA ALA A 15 11.09 2.51 11.48
C ALA A 15 11.46 1.45 10.45
N PRO A 16 11.70 1.84 9.20
CA PRO A 16 12.07 0.88 8.16
C PRO A 16 13.46 0.28 8.42
N ASN A 17 13.66 -0.97 7.98
CA ASN A 17 14.98 -1.61 8.04
C ASN A 17 15.97 -0.90 7.12
N ARG A 18 15.49 -0.37 6.01
CA ARG A 18 16.28 0.36 5.05
C ARG A 18 15.46 1.53 4.53
N ASP A 19 16.07 2.71 4.51
CA ASP A 19 15.43 3.90 3.97
C ASP A 19 15.57 3.93 2.44
N TYR A 20 14.59 4.55 1.81
CA TYR A 20 14.67 4.87 0.38
C TYR A 20 15.90 5.74 0.13
N ASP A 21 16.75 5.32 -0.80
CA ASP A 21 18.01 6.01 -1.11
C ASP A 21 18.21 6.25 -2.61
N GLY A 22 17.22 5.89 -3.43
CA GLY A 22 17.28 6.10 -4.87
C GLY A 22 17.90 4.98 -5.68
N ARG A 23 18.05 3.77 -5.11
CA ARG A 23 18.70 2.66 -5.85
C ARG A 23 17.96 2.25 -7.12
N PHE A 24 16.65 2.48 -7.20
CA PHE A 24 15.85 2.21 -8.40
C PHE A 24 15.51 3.48 -9.18
N GLY A 25 15.88 4.64 -8.66
CA GLY A 25 15.59 5.93 -9.24
C GLY A 25 15.38 6.98 -8.18
N HIS A 26 15.38 8.24 -8.59
CA HIS A 26 15.15 9.36 -7.69
C HIS A 26 13.83 10.02 -8.03
N PHE A 27 13.05 10.33 -7.00
CA PHE A 27 11.78 11.02 -7.13
C PHE A 27 11.60 11.91 -5.91
N ASP A 28 11.09 13.11 -6.12
CA ASP A 28 10.82 14.06 -5.04
C ASP A 28 9.47 13.74 -4.41
N PHE A 29 9.48 12.75 -3.49
CA PHE A 29 8.27 12.35 -2.79
C PHE A 29 7.84 13.44 -1.82
N ARG A 30 6.59 13.86 -1.92
CA ARG A 30 6.05 14.97 -1.12
C ARG A 30 4.85 14.60 -0.25
N ARG A 31 4.23 13.46 -0.52
CA ARG A 31 2.97 13.08 0.11
C ARG A 31 3.04 11.76 0.87
N HIS A 32 4.25 11.27 1.13
CA HIS A 32 4.39 10.17 2.07
C HIS A 32 4.06 10.70 3.47
N TYR A 33 3.27 9.94 4.23
CA TYR A 33 2.79 10.40 5.54
C TYR A 33 3.93 10.62 6.54
N TYR A 34 4.91 9.71 6.56
CA TYR A 34 6.05 9.82 7.48
C TYR A 34 7.21 10.56 6.82
N GLY A 35 8.07 11.14 7.67
CA GLY A 35 9.27 11.82 7.18
C GLY A 35 10.31 10.88 6.56
N ARG A 36 10.28 9.60 6.97
CA ARG A 36 11.12 8.54 6.39
C ARG A 36 10.27 7.70 5.45
N ILE A 37 10.91 7.12 4.44
CA ILE A 37 10.24 6.22 3.49
C ILE A 37 11.01 4.92 3.47
N GLY A 38 10.33 3.79 3.74
CA GLY A 38 10.93 2.48 3.60
C GLY A 38 11.31 2.21 2.14
N ASP A 39 12.43 1.51 1.93
CA ASP A 39 12.90 1.25 0.58
C ASP A 39 11.98 0.29 -0.17
N PHE A 40 12.14 0.27 -1.48
CA PHE A 40 11.33 -0.55 -2.38
C PHE A 40 12.11 -1.81 -2.77
N ASP A 41 11.39 -2.89 -3.08
CA ASP A 41 12.00 -4.17 -3.40
C ASP A 41 12.22 -4.36 -4.90
N SER A 42 11.64 -3.50 -5.73
CA SER A 42 11.80 -3.57 -7.18
C SER A 42 11.60 -2.20 -7.81
N LYS A 43 12.05 -2.08 -9.06
CA LYS A 43 11.86 -0.84 -9.82
C LYS A 43 10.38 -0.55 -10.04
N GLU A 44 9.58 -1.57 -10.31
CA GLU A 44 8.15 -1.41 -10.53
C GLU A 44 7.45 -0.92 -9.26
N GLU A 45 7.86 -1.41 -8.09
CA GLU A 45 7.34 -0.89 -6.82
C GLU A 45 7.68 0.58 -6.64
N PHE A 46 8.91 0.96 -6.94
CA PHE A 46 9.33 2.36 -6.91
C PHE A 46 8.45 3.20 -7.86
N GLU A 47 8.24 2.72 -9.08
CA GLU A 47 7.40 3.43 -10.04
C GLU A 47 5.94 3.54 -9.57
N CYS A 48 5.45 2.52 -8.88
CA CYS A 48 4.12 2.56 -8.26
C CYS A 48 4.05 3.68 -7.22
N ALA A 49 5.06 3.79 -6.38
CA ALA A 49 5.13 4.87 -5.38
C ALA A 49 5.17 6.25 -6.04
N CYS A 50 5.91 6.39 -7.13
CA CYS A 50 5.95 7.64 -7.89
C CYS A 50 4.56 8.02 -8.41
N TRP A 51 3.84 7.04 -8.93
CA TRP A 51 2.49 7.27 -9.43
C TRP A 51 1.53 7.68 -8.30
N LEU A 52 1.61 6.97 -7.16
CA LEU A 52 0.78 7.29 -5.99
C LEU A 52 1.05 8.71 -5.47
N ASP A 53 2.33 9.07 -5.34
CA ASP A 53 2.70 10.39 -4.86
C ASP A 53 2.22 11.48 -5.82
N THR A 54 2.31 11.23 -7.12
CA THR A 54 1.82 12.15 -8.14
C THR A 54 0.30 12.36 -8.01
N GLN A 55 -0.45 11.28 -7.78
CA GLN A 55 -1.90 11.40 -7.57
C GLN A 55 -2.22 12.18 -6.29
N ALA A 56 -1.43 11.95 -5.24
CA ALA A 56 -1.59 12.70 -3.99
C ALA A 56 -1.30 14.19 -4.19
N GLN A 57 -0.26 14.52 -4.95
CA GLN A 57 0.05 15.91 -5.26
C GLN A 57 -1.07 16.59 -6.07
N LYS A 58 -1.81 15.83 -6.87
CA LYS A 58 -2.96 16.30 -7.61
C LYS A 58 -4.25 16.38 -6.77
N GLY A 59 -4.18 15.94 -5.51
CA GLY A 59 -5.33 15.97 -4.61
C GLY A 59 -6.27 14.78 -4.75
N ARG A 60 -5.93 13.75 -5.51
CA ARG A 60 -6.78 12.58 -5.72
C ARG A 60 -6.77 11.64 -4.53
N LEU A 61 -5.72 11.67 -3.74
CA LEU A 61 -5.66 11.02 -2.43
C LEU A 61 -4.92 11.96 -1.48
N GLN A 62 -5.09 11.76 -0.17
CA GLN A 62 -4.54 12.71 0.80
C GLN A 62 -3.05 12.47 1.03
N PHE A 63 -2.66 11.21 1.25
CA PHE A 63 -1.27 10.80 1.42
C PHE A 63 -1.18 9.29 1.23
N TRP A 64 0.05 8.80 1.14
CA TRP A 64 0.33 7.37 1.04
C TRP A 64 1.42 6.98 2.03
N VAL A 65 1.53 5.68 2.29
CA VAL A 65 2.56 5.12 3.16
C VAL A 65 3.16 3.90 2.49
N ARG A 66 4.49 3.82 2.46
CA ARG A 66 5.20 2.59 2.14
C ARG A 66 5.06 1.66 3.35
N ASN A 67 4.22 0.65 3.25
CA ASN A 67 4.01 -0.29 4.34
C ASN A 67 5.29 -1.07 4.62
N LEU A 68 5.52 -1.41 5.86
CA LEU A 68 6.68 -2.19 6.28
C LEU A 68 6.25 -3.64 6.51
N VAL A 69 7.23 -4.55 6.47
CA VAL A 69 7.00 -5.97 6.69
C VAL A 69 7.56 -6.33 8.05
N ARG A 70 6.74 -7.03 8.85
CA ARG A 70 7.16 -7.59 10.16
C ARG A 70 7.70 -6.54 11.13
N ARG A 71 7.12 -5.34 11.11
CA ARG A 71 7.45 -4.28 12.06
C ARG A 71 6.26 -4.05 12.99
N GLU A 72 6.37 -4.56 14.21
CA GLU A 72 5.32 -4.37 15.20
C GLU A 72 5.09 -2.89 15.47
N GLY A 73 3.84 -2.52 15.63
CA GLY A 73 3.43 -1.16 15.93
C GLY A 73 3.29 -0.24 14.72
N CYS A 74 3.84 -0.60 13.55
CA CYS A 74 3.71 0.26 12.38
C CYS A 74 3.42 -0.48 11.08
N ALA A 75 3.63 -1.79 11.01
CA ALA A 75 3.33 -2.56 9.81
C ALA A 75 1.86 -2.99 9.81
N PHE A 76 1.17 -2.71 8.72
CA PHE A 76 -0.19 -3.18 8.50
C PHE A 76 -0.14 -4.56 7.84
N PHE A 77 -0.99 -5.46 8.28
CA PHE A 77 -1.10 -6.77 7.65
C PHE A 77 -2.52 -7.31 7.73
N LEU A 78 -2.80 -8.26 6.84
CA LEU A 78 -4.02 -9.06 6.87
C LEU A 78 -3.64 -10.48 7.27
N GLN A 79 -4.38 -11.05 8.22
CA GLN A 79 -4.13 -12.41 8.70
C GLN A 79 -4.68 -13.42 7.70
N LYS A 80 -3.83 -14.33 7.24
CA LYS A 80 -4.23 -15.47 6.42
C LYS A 80 -4.21 -16.75 7.26
N ALA A 81 -4.69 -17.85 6.68
CA ALA A 81 -4.66 -19.16 7.35
C ALA A 81 -3.22 -19.62 7.64
N ASP A 82 -2.29 -19.31 6.75
CA ASP A 82 -0.90 -19.76 6.80
C ASP A 82 0.11 -18.63 6.85
N GLY A 83 -0.23 -17.52 7.51
CA GLY A 83 0.71 -16.42 7.67
C GLY A 83 0.05 -15.06 7.54
N ARG A 84 0.86 -14.07 7.19
CA ARG A 84 0.41 -12.68 7.10
C ARG A 84 0.69 -12.12 5.72
N PHE A 85 -0.23 -11.29 5.23
CA PHE A 85 -0.06 -10.55 3.99
C PHE A 85 0.17 -9.08 4.34
N TYR A 86 1.30 -8.53 3.89
CA TYR A 86 1.65 -7.13 4.07
C TYR A 86 1.54 -6.42 2.72
N PRO A 87 0.44 -5.69 2.45
CA PRO A 87 0.36 -4.91 1.21
C PRO A 87 1.48 -3.90 1.13
N ASP A 88 1.93 -3.60 -0.09
CA ASP A 88 3.07 -2.70 -0.31
C ASP A 88 2.80 -1.26 0.14
N PHE A 89 1.59 -0.77 -0.09
CA PHE A 89 1.24 0.63 0.16
C PHE A 89 -0.12 0.77 0.79
N LEU A 90 -0.26 1.82 1.58
CA LEU A 90 -1.55 2.25 2.11
C LEU A 90 -1.79 3.69 1.65
N CYS A 91 -2.99 3.97 1.19
CA CYS A 91 -3.37 5.30 0.69
C CYS A 91 -4.58 5.81 1.46
N GLN A 92 -4.50 7.04 1.94
CA GLN A 92 -5.64 7.67 2.61
C GLN A 92 -6.49 8.40 1.60
N LEU A 93 -7.71 7.95 1.45
CA LEU A 93 -8.74 8.59 0.64
C LEU A 93 -9.72 9.32 1.55
N PRO A 94 -10.54 10.24 1.02
CA PRO A 94 -11.64 10.80 1.82
C PRO A 94 -12.58 9.66 2.27
N GLY A 95 -12.59 9.37 3.58
CA GLY A 95 -13.48 8.37 4.16
C GLY A 95 -13.12 6.91 3.91
N ALA A 96 -11.96 6.62 3.30
CA ALA A 96 -11.56 5.24 3.02
C ALA A 96 -10.05 5.10 3.00
N ILE A 97 -9.58 3.87 3.26
CA ILE A 97 -8.17 3.51 3.13
C ILE A 97 -8.06 2.50 2.00
N LEU A 98 -7.15 2.75 1.06
CA LEU A 98 -6.86 1.86 -0.04
C LEU A 98 -5.51 1.16 0.18
N ALA A 99 -5.52 -0.16 0.23
CA ALA A 99 -4.30 -0.96 0.26
C ALA A 99 -3.93 -1.36 -1.17
N VAL A 100 -2.68 -1.13 -1.55
CA VAL A 100 -2.17 -1.40 -2.89
C VAL A 100 -1.01 -2.39 -2.79
N GLU A 101 -1.08 -3.44 -3.59
CA GLU A 101 0.01 -4.40 -3.73
C GLU A 101 0.45 -4.45 -5.19
N TYR A 102 1.76 -4.29 -5.43
CA TYR A 102 2.32 -4.50 -6.76
C TYR A 102 2.90 -5.90 -6.87
N LYS A 103 2.54 -6.62 -7.91
CA LYS A 103 3.01 -7.99 -8.10
C LYS A 103 3.54 -8.16 -9.53
N GLY A 104 4.74 -8.71 -9.66
CA GLY A 104 5.26 -9.06 -10.99
C GLY A 104 4.36 -10.09 -11.67
N ALA A 105 4.25 -10.01 -12.98
CA ALA A 105 3.38 -10.91 -13.75
C ALA A 105 3.72 -12.38 -13.53
N ASP A 106 4.98 -12.70 -13.33
CA ASP A 106 5.47 -14.06 -13.06
C ASP A 106 5.02 -14.59 -11.69
N ARG A 107 4.67 -13.72 -10.75
CA ARG A 107 4.25 -14.08 -9.39
C ARG A 107 2.74 -13.92 -9.18
N TRP A 108 2.04 -13.49 -10.21
CA TRP A 108 0.62 -13.16 -10.11
C TRP A 108 -0.23 -14.35 -9.65
N LYS A 109 -0.01 -15.52 -10.27
CA LYS A 109 -0.77 -16.71 -9.96
C LYS A 109 -0.52 -17.17 -8.53
N ALA A 110 0.72 -17.11 -8.06
CA ALA A 110 1.08 -17.50 -6.71
C ALA A 110 0.50 -16.56 -5.64
N ALA A 111 0.09 -15.35 -6.05
CA ALA A 111 -0.46 -14.34 -5.13
C ALA A 111 -1.99 -14.38 -5.03
N GLU A 112 -2.63 -15.44 -5.53
CA GLU A 112 -4.09 -15.53 -5.51
C GLU A 112 -4.67 -15.45 -4.11
N ASP A 113 -4.06 -16.12 -3.14
CA ASP A 113 -4.55 -16.07 -1.76
C ASP A 113 -4.49 -14.66 -1.18
N ASP A 114 -3.46 -13.90 -1.50
CA ASP A 114 -3.33 -12.52 -1.05
C ASP A 114 -4.42 -11.64 -1.68
N ARG A 115 -4.73 -11.87 -2.96
CA ARG A 115 -5.83 -11.15 -3.62
C ARG A 115 -7.17 -11.45 -2.99
N LEU A 116 -7.41 -12.72 -2.66
CA LEU A 116 -8.66 -13.13 -2.04
C LEU A 116 -8.84 -12.51 -0.66
N ILE A 117 -7.81 -12.53 0.18
CA ILE A 117 -7.93 -11.95 1.52
C ILE A 117 -8.05 -10.42 1.47
N GLY A 118 -7.33 -9.78 0.55
CA GLY A 118 -7.45 -8.32 0.37
C GLY A 118 -8.85 -7.93 -0.10
N GLY A 119 -9.40 -8.65 -1.08
CA GLY A 119 -10.75 -8.41 -1.57
C GLY A 119 -11.81 -8.64 -0.49
N LEU A 120 -11.65 -9.69 0.31
CA LEU A 120 -12.56 -9.99 1.40
C LEU A 120 -12.54 -8.89 2.46
N TRP A 121 -11.34 -8.44 2.85
CA TRP A 121 -11.18 -7.34 3.79
C TRP A 121 -11.92 -6.09 3.32
N ALA A 122 -11.75 -5.73 2.06
CA ALA A 122 -12.42 -4.58 1.48
C ALA A 122 -13.95 -4.74 1.47
N GLU A 123 -14.41 -5.92 1.04
CA GLU A 123 -15.84 -6.22 0.96
C GLU A 123 -16.53 -6.14 2.33
N LEU A 124 -15.88 -6.70 3.36
CA LEU A 124 -16.46 -6.73 4.70
C LEU A 124 -16.39 -5.40 5.44
N SER A 125 -15.64 -4.43 4.92
CA SER A 125 -15.44 -3.15 5.59
C SER A 125 -16.60 -2.17 5.45
N GLY A 126 -17.57 -2.46 4.60
CA GLY A 126 -18.68 -1.55 4.35
C GLY A 126 -18.26 -0.27 3.61
N GLY A 127 -17.24 -0.36 2.76
CA GLY A 127 -16.75 0.78 1.98
C GLY A 127 -15.65 1.60 2.65
N ARG A 128 -15.27 1.25 3.87
CA ARG A 128 -14.22 1.97 4.59
C ARG A 128 -12.82 1.59 4.15
N CYS A 129 -12.69 0.42 3.56
CA CYS A 129 -11.41 -0.09 3.08
C CYS A 129 -11.58 -0.56 1.64
N ARG A 130 -10.53 -0.35 0.85
CA ARG A 130 -10.48 -0.79 -0.55
C ARG A 130 -9.16 -1.50 -0.77
N PHE A 131 -9.13 -2.42 -1.72
CA PHE A 131 -7.94 -3.18 -2.03
C PHE A 131 -7.78 -3.32 -3.54
N VAL A 132 -6.53 -3.22 -4.00
CA VAL A 132 -6.19 -3.51 -5.39
C VAL A 132 -4.80 -4.15 -5.45
N MET A 133 -4.68 -5.21 -6.25
CA MET A 133 -3.39 -5.78 -6.62
C MET A 133 -3.18 -5.51 -8.09
N VAL A 134 -2.00 -4.98 -8.45
CA VAL A 134 -1.70 -4.59 -9.81
C VAL A 134 -0.46 -5.31 -10.34
N LYS A 135 -0.42 -5.49 -11.64
CA LYS A 135 0.72 -6.01 -12.38
C LYS A 135 0.88 -5.21 -13.67
N GLU A 136 2.03 -5.38 -14.33
CA GLU A 136 2.26 -4.81 -15.67
C GLU A 136 1.99 -3.31 -15.72
N LYS A 137 2.27 -2.62 -14.61
CA LYS A 137 2.09 -1.16 -14.47
C LYS A 137 0.67 -0.70 -14.81
N ARG A 138 -0.32 -1.52 -14.49
CA ARG A 138 -1.73 -1.18 -14.70
C ARG A 138 -2.21 -0.20 -13.63
N TRP A 139 -1.70 1.03 -13.71
CA TRP A 139 -2.10 2.10 -12.78
C TRP A 139 -3.58 2.45 -12.90
N ASP A 140 -4.18 2.19 -14.05
CA ASP A 140 -5.61 2.35 -14.26
C ASP A 140 -6.45 1.53 -13.27
N TRP A 141 -5.97 0.36 -12.84
CA TRP A 141 -6.64 -0.44 -11.83
C TRP A 141 -6.69 0.27 -10.47
N ILE A 142 -5.61 1.00 -10.13
CA ILE A 142 -5.60 1.81 -8.91
C ILE A 142 -6.53 3.00 -9.06
N GLU A 143 -6.49 3.66 -10.22
CA GLU A 143 -7.31 4.84 -10.48
C GLU A 143 -8.80 4.55 -10.29
N GLU A 144 -9.26 3.36 -10.70
CA GLU A 144 -10.64 2.93 -10.51
C GLU A 144 -11.04 2.88 -9.04
N ARG A 145 -10.08 2.68 -8.13
CA ARG A 145 -10.33 2.62 -6.70
C ARG A 145 -10.29 3.99 -6.02
N LEU A 146 -9.84 5.02 -6.72
CA LEU A 146 -9.77 6.37 -6.16
C LEU A 146 -11.11 7.11 -6.18
N LEU A 147 -12.05 6.60 -6.96
CA LEU A 147 -13.36 7.24 -7.14
C LEU A 147 -14.34 6.97 -5.98
#